data_0603313a73b9b69d88f514b21cb751a9
#
_entry.id   0603313a73b9b69d88f514b21cb751a9
#
_cell.length_a   1.000
_cell.length_b   1.000
_cell.length_c   1.000
_cell.angle_alpha   90.00
_cell.angle_beta   90.00
_cell.angle_gamma   90.00
#
_symmetry.space_group_name_H-M   'P 1'
#
loop_
_entity.id
_entity.type
_entity.pdbx_description
1 polymer ?
#
loop_
_entity_poly.entity_id
_entity_poly.type
_entity_poly.pdbx_seq_one_letter_code
_entity_poly.pdbx_strand_id
1 'polypeptide(L)'
;MRVLALLLAASGVASATDVLTHHNNLARTGAVLEEKLLSPATLKNQAFGRLFSVVVDGQIYAQPLVVTGLAIPGKGTRNVVFVATMRNVVYAFDADNAEPEPLWHVSLGAPMPYDRIPKDGGALLGQYNVRPYIGVTSTPVIDRERQLIYVVAKIAEPQCPGAEAATAACPVVYRIHSLALSTGTIAHRSDIRIPMTAPGISAADVARRHLQRAALLLANNRVYAAFGSHQDAPPWQGFVIAFDAETLHQIEPAFCTTPGGEMGGIWQAGNGPAADDQGNLYVMTGNGSFDPGAKQFGSTFLKLSPGLTALDWFAPATVGDLNLLDIDLGSSGPMLMSDTEEIVGGGKDGKLFVLQRSKLGGLQQHHWPHDRLSPPVQFFQAARPWRITLLSWFPFLFNAGYHHNHGSPVYWNSRLKGPTIYLWPEEDNVRAYHYDERTRFKTKALKGMMGNKGMPGGFLSVSANGQDDGILWAAIPYMDDAWVEIVRGTLRAFDANTLQLLWSSDGNEPADNFDFAKYVPPTVANGKVYLPTFSDRLNVYGLHAPNATATPKAASNLSKDPRHRGHVKGASGHARHGKN
;
A
#
# COMPACT_ATOMS: atom_id res chain seq x y z
N MET A 1 -39.59 52.90 13.62
CA MET A 1 -38.45 52.34 12.90
C MET A 1 -38.14 50.97 13.50
N ARG A 2 -38.50 49.89 12.81
CA ARG A 2 -38.13 48.51 13.23
C ARG A 2 -36.88 48.11 12.41
N VAL A 3 -35.76 47.92 13.12
CA VAL A 3 -34.51 47.41 12.51
C VAL A 3 -34.68 45.91 12.33
N LEU A 4 -34.71 45.46 11.08
CA LEU A 4 -34.72 44.05 10.71
C LEU A 4 -33.27 43.56 10.72
N ALA A 5 -32.88 42.77 11.73
CA ALA A 5 -31.59 42.12 11.78
C ALA A 5 -31.60 40.92 10.81
N LEU A 6 -30.90 41.02 9.71
CA LEU A 6 -30.61 39.90 8.81
C LEU A 6 -29.59 39.00 9.47
N LEU A 7 -30.00 37.84 9.98
CA LEU A 7 -29.11 36.74 10.35
C LEU A 7 -28.58 36.09 9.06
N LEU A 8 -27.38 36.46 8.66
CA LEU A 8 -26.60 35.68 7.70
C LEU A 8 -26.22 34.35 8.39
N ALA A 9 -26.94 33.29 8.07
CA ALA A 9 -26.46 31.95 8.33
C ALA A 9 -25.22 31.71 7.47
N ALA A 10 -24.02 31.79 8.07
CA ALA A 10 -22.82 31.30 7.48
C ALA A 10 -22.96 29.77 7.36
N SER A 11 -23.42 29.30 6.20
CA SER A 11 -23.25 27.90 5.82
C SER A 11 -21.76 27.65 5.73
N GLY A 12 -21.19 27.09 6.79
CA GLY A 12 -19.84 26.58 6.78
C GLY A 12 -19.76 25.54 5.68
N VAL A 13 -19.16 25.91 4.56
CA VAL A 13 -18.75 24.96 3.51
C VAL A 13 -17.82 23.98 4.21
N ALA A 14 -18.28 22.74 4.43
CA ALA A 14 -17.39 21.69 4.92
C ALA A 14 -16.20 21.65 3.97
N SER A 15 -15.00 21.88 4.50
CA SER A 15 -13.77 21.79 3.71
C SER A 15 -13.72 20.38 3.12
N ALA A 16 -13.83 20.30 1.80
CA ALA A 16 -13.79 19.02 1.12
C ALA A 16 -12.33 18.53 1.08
N THR A 17 -12.11 17.26 1.41
CA THR A 17 -10.80 16.67 1.60
C THR A 17 -10.33 15.95 0.35
N ASP A 18 -9.16 16.32 -0.16
CA ASP A 18 -8.44 15.59 -1.21
C ASP A 18 -7.58 14.49 -0.59
N VAL A 19 -7.45 13.35 -1.28
CA VAL A 19 -6.49 12.30 -0.99
C VAL A 19 -5.62 12.12 -2.22
N LEU A 20 -4.44 12.73 -2.23
CA LEU A 20 -3.60 12.89 -3.41
C LEU A 20 -2.46 11.87 -3.52
N THR A 21 -2.21 11.10 -2.47
CA THR A 21 -1.10 10.13 -2.38
C THR A 21 -1.44 8.98 -1.44
N HIS A 22 -0.69 7.90 -1.54
CA HIS A 22 -0.82 6.74 -0.64
C HIS A 22 -0.65 7.16 0.83
N HIS A 23 -1.47 6.58 1.72
CA HIS A 23 -1.51 6.92 3.16
C HIS A 23 -1.65 8.43 3.42
N ASN A 24 -2.36 9.13 2.53
CA ASN A 24 -2.93 10.49 2.64
C ASN A 24 -1.92 11.65 2.60
N ASN A 25 -0.66 11.46 3.00
CA ASN A 25 0.34 12.52 3.04
C ASN A 25 1.77 12.00 2.78
N LEU A 26 2.74 12.91 2.67
CA LEU A 26 4.15 12.57 2.39
C LEU A 26 4.80 11.81 3.57
N ALA A 27 4.34 12.05 4.79
CA ALA A 27 4.79 11.34 5.99
C ALA A 27 4.25 9.90 6.10
N ARG A 28 3.29 9.53 5.25
CA ARG A 28 2.64 8.20 5.20
C ARG A 28 1.90 7.85 6.50
N THR A 29 1.27 8.83 7.14
CA THR A 29 0.56 8.62 8.42
C THR A 29 -0.69 7.74 8.29
N GLY A 30 -1.30 7.64 7.10
CA GLY A 30 -2.53 6.89 6.88
C GLY A 30 -3.77 7.53 7.52
N ALA A 31 -3.70 8.80 7.93
CA ALA A 31 -4.78 9.51 8.60
C ALA A 31 -5.34 10.66 7.74
N VAL A 32 -6.67 10.76 7.68
CA VAL A 32 -7.43 11.91 7.20
C VAL A 32 -7.99 12.63 8.42
N LEU A 33 -7.59 13.88 8.64
CA LEU A 33 -7.90 14.64 9.86
C LEU A 33 -9.04 15.65 9.68
N GLU A 34 -9.58 15.79 8.48
CA GLU A 34 -10.66 16.73 8.15
C GLU A 34 -12.03 16.02 7.99
N GLU A 35 -12.13 14.74 8.41
CA GLU A 35 -13.38 13.98 8.31
C GLU A 35 -14.37 14.40 9.41
N LYS A 36 -15.51 14.94 9.01
CA LYS A 36 -16.53 15.48 9.92
C LYS A 36 -17.85 14.72 9.91
N LEU A 37 -18.05 13.85 8.93
CA LEU A 37 -19.33 13.13 8.75
C LEU A 37 -19.28 11.75 9.40
N LEU A 38 -18.15 11.07 9.33
CA LEU A 38 -17.94 9.76 9.93
C LEU A 38 -17.31 9.91 11.31
N SER A 39 -18.03 9.42 12.31
CA SER A 39 -17.58 9.40 13.71
C SER A 39 -17.98 8.07 14.37
N PRO A 40 -17.40 7.66 15.50
CA PRO A 40 -17.87 6.51 16.26
C PRO A 40 -19.37 6.63 16.63
N ALA A 41 -19.85 7.84 16.88
CA ALA A 41 -21.25 8.11 17.20
C ALA A 41 -22.16 7.93 15.97
N THR A 42 -21.76 8.45 14.79
CA THR A 42 -22.59 8.31 13.57
C THR A 42 -22.66 6.86 13.11
N LEU A 43 -21.59 6.08 13.21
CA LEU A 43 -21.60 4.66 12.86
C LEU A 43 -22.47 3.81 13.80
N LYS A 44 -22.62 4.21 15.06
CA LYS A 44 -23.50 3.52 16.02
C LYS A 44 -24.98 3.88 15.85
N ASN A 45 -25.27 5.12 15.47
CA ASN A 45 -26.60 5.68 15.52
C ASN A 45 -27.29 5.81 14.16
N GLN A 46 -26.54 5.64 13.05
CA GLN A 46 -27.04 5.75 11.69
C GLN A 46 -26.71 4.49 10.90
N ALA A 47 -27.50 4.20 9.88
CA ALA A 47 -27.23 3.08 8.99
C ALA A 47 -25.99 3.38 8.14
N PHE A 48 -24.89 2.67 8.38
CA PHE A 48 -23.68 2.70 7.58
C PHE A 48 -23.59 1.42 6.75
N GLY A 49 -23.23 1.53 5.48
CA GLY A 49 -23.13 0.38 4.59
C GLY A 49 -22.65 0.75 3.20
N ARG A 50 -22.68 -0.22 2.29
CA ARG A 50 -22.32 0.00 0.89
C ARG A 50 -23.37 0.86 0.20
N LEU A 51 -22.95 2.05 -0.26
CA LEU A 51 -23.79 2.97 -1.02
C LEU A 51 -23.94 2.52 -2.47
N PHE A 52 -22.78 2.19 -3.10
CA PHE A 52 -22.73 1.72 -4.48
C PHE A 52 -21.39 1.03 -4.78
N SER A 53 -21.26 0.50 -5.98
CA SER A 53 -20.01 0.00 -6.53
C SER A 53 -19.88 0.48 -7.97
N VAL A 54 -18.64 0.77 -8.39
CA VAL A 54 -18.32 1.05 -9.80
C VAL A 54 -17.47 -0.08 -10.36
N VAL A 55 -17.77 -0.48 -11.61
CA VAL A 55 -17.10 -1.59 -12.28
C VAL A 55 -15.82 -1.10 -12.95
N VAL A 56 -14.76 -1.88 -12.84
CA VAL A 56 -13.48 -1.64 -13.50
C VAL A 56 -13.03 -2.92 -14.22
N ASP A 57 -12.09 -2.79 -15.15
CA ASP A 57 -11.44 -3.95 -15.77
C ASP A 57 -10.18 -4.31 -14.96
N GLY A 58 -10.28 -5.37 -14.17
CA GLY A 58 -9.17 -5.97 -13.44
C GLY A 58 -9.03 -5.55 -11.98
N GLN A 59 -8.16 -6.27 -11.28
CA GLN A 59 -7.85 -6.11 -9.86
C GLN A 59 -7.29 -4.72 -9.53
N ILE A 60 -7.64 -4.19 -8.36
CA ILE A 60 -7.16 -2.89 -7.88
C ILE A 60 -6.08 -3.12 -6.82
N TYR A 61 -4.80 -2.95 -7.19
CA TYR A 61 -3.66 -2.97 -6.26
C TYR A 61 -3.24 -1.57 -5.80
N ALA A 62 -3.74 -0.53 -6.45
CA ALA A 62 -3.47 0.86 -6.14
C ALA A 62 -4.51 1.41 -5.15
N GLN A 63 -4.08 2.16 -4.14
CA GLN A 63 -5.03 2.88 -3.28
C GLN A 63 -5.80 3.90 -4.13
N PRO A 64 -7.16 3.94 -4.06
CA PRO A 64 -7.95 4.95 -4.74
C PRO A 64 -7.59 6.36 -4.25
N LEU A 65 -7.50 7.33 -5.16
CA LEU A 65 -7.22 8.73 -4.83
C LEU A 65 -8.47 9.57 -5.07
N VAL A 66 -8.63 10.64 -4.29
CA VAL A 66 -9.83 11.49 -4.36
C VAL A 66 -9.43 12.93 -4.57
N VAL A 67 -10.10 13.61 -5.52
CA VAL A 67 -9.99 15.05 -5.76
C VAL A 67 -11.37 15.68 -5.73
N THR A 68 -11.53 16.71 -4.93
CA THR A 68 -12.79 17.42 -4.76
C THR A 68 -12.89 18.63 -5.68
N GLY A 69 -14.10 18.98 -6.08
CA GLY A 69 -14.35 20.19 -6.83
C GLY A 69 -13.62 20.28 -8.17
N LEU A 70 -13.46 19.16 -8.87
CA LEU A 70 -12.78 19.11 -10.18
C LEU A 70 -13.76 19.45 -11.29
N ALA A 71 -13.40 20.42 -12.13
CA ALA A 71 -14.16 20.75 -13.34
C ALA A 71 -13.95 19.70 -14.42
N ILE A 72 -15.02 18.97 -14.79
CA ILE A 72 -15.00 17.94 -15.83
C ILE A 72 -15.69 18.51 -17.09
N PRO A 73 -15.01 18.58 -18.24
CA PRO A 73 -15.58 19.10 -19.49
C PRO A 73 -16.90 18.43 -19.85
N GLY A 74 -17.94 19.24 -20.06
CA GLY A 74 -19.29 18.77 -20.42
C GLY A 74 -20.08 18.10 -19.28
N LYS A 75 -19.48 17.91 -18.08
CA LYS A 75 -20.12 17.22 -16.94
C LYS A 75 -20.19 18.08 -15.66
N GLY A 76 -19.69 19.33 -15.71
CA GLY A 76 -19.69 20.28 -14.58
C GLY A 76 -18.62 19.95 -13.53
N THR A 77 -18.76 20.53 -12.33
CA THR A 77 -17.87 20.31 -11.20
C THR A 77 -18.26 19.03 -10.46
N ARG A 78 -17.28 18.16 -10.16
CA ARG A 78 -17.48 16.86 -9.50
C ARG A 78 -16.42 16.63 -8.42
N ASN A 79 -16.78 15.85 -7.40
CA ASN A 79 -15.80 15.13 -6.61
C ASN A 79 -15.46 13.85 -7.37
N VAL A 80 -14.18 13.54 -7.52
CA VAL A 80 -13.72 12.48 -8.41
C VAL A 80 -12.87 11.48 -7.65
N VAL A 81 -13.17 10.20 -7.80
CA VAL A 81 -12.30 9.10 -7.35
C VAL A 81 -11.56 8.51 -8.54
N PHE A 82 -10.22 8.44 -8.42
CA PHE A 82 -9.33 7.86 -9.41
C PHE A 82 -8.96 6.44 -9.02
N VAL A 83 -9.06 5.52 -9.97
CA VAL A 83 -8.77 4.08 -9.79
C VAL A 83 -7.84 3.62 -10.90
N ALA A 84 -6.74 2.95 -10.54
CA ALA A 84 -5.84 2.31 -11.50
C ALA A 84 -5.83 0.80 -11.29
N THR A 85 -5.83 0.04 -12.38
CA THR A 85 -5.99 -1.41 -12.35
C THR A 85 -4.80 -2.17 -12.89
N MET A 86 -4.74 -3.46 -12.57
CA MET A 86 -3.75 -4.40 -13.10
C MET A 86 -3.87 -4.62 -14.62
N ARG A 87 -4.94 -4.11 -15.25
CA ARG A 87 -5.11 -4.10 -16.70
C ARG A 87 -4.52 -2.85 -17.37
N ASN A 88 -3.76 -2.04 -16.62
CA ASN A 88 -3.21 -0.76 -17.09
C ASN A 88 -4.29 0.24 -17.52
N VAL A 89 -5.46 0.21 -16.89
CA VAL A 89 -6.52 1.19 -17.13
C VAL A 89 -6.63 2.12 -15.92
N VAL A 90 -6.68 3.42 -16.20
CA VAL A 90 -6.96 4.45 -15.20
C VAL A 90 -8.36 4.97 -15.44
N TYR A 91 -9.16 5.03 -14.38
CA TYR A 91 -10.53 5.50 -14.37
C TYR A 91 -10.67 6.73 -13.49
N ALA A 92 -11.58 7.63 -13.86
CA ALA A 92 -12.13 8.67 -13.00
C ALA A 92 -13.64 8.47 -12.90
N PHE A 93 -14.14 8.30 -11.68
CA PHE A 93 -15.58 8.16 -11.42
C PHE A 93 -16.08 9.34 -10.60
N ASP A 94 -17.39 9.63 -10.73
CA ASP A 94 -18.06 10.51 -9.77
C ASP A 94 -17.96 9.86 -8.38
N ALA A 95 -17.40 10.58 -7.42
CA ALA A 95 -17.18 10.08 -6.06
C ALA A 95 -18.46 10.07 -5.22
N ASP A 96 -19.50 10.77 -5.67
CA ASP A 96 -20.74 10.98 -4.91
C ASP A 96 -21.92 10.16 -5.44
N ASN A 97 -21.88 9.75 -6.71
CA ASN A 97 -23.00 9.13 -7.38
C ASN A 97 -22.61 7.80 -8.07
N ALA A 98 -23.56 6.87 -8.05
CA ALA A 98 -23.47 5.58 -8.75
C ALA A 98 -23.74 5.76 -10.25
N GLU A 99 -22.86 6.45 -10.96
CA GLU A 99 -22.97 6.54 -12.42
C GLU A 99 -22.48 5.24 -13.06
N PRO A 100 -23.21 4.70 -14.06
CA PRO A 100 -22.80 3.44 -14.71
C PRO A 100 -21.51 3.56 -15.51
N GLU A 101 -21.25 4.75 -16.06
CA GLU A 101 -20.07 5.05 -16.86
C GLU A 101 -19.09 5.95 -16.11
N PRO A 102 -17.78 5.74 -16.28
CA PRO A 102 -16.78 6.65 -15.72
C PRO A 102 -16.88 8.05 -16.34
N LEU A 103 -16.44 9.05 -15.63
CA LEU A 103 -16.25 10.40 -16.17
C LEU A 103 -15.29 10.36 -17.36
N TRP A 104 -14.22 9.59 -17.20
CA TRP A 104 -13.30 9.18 -18.26
C TRP A 104 -12.55 7.90 -17.85
N HIS A 105 -11.99 7.20 -18.82
CA HIS A 105 -11.00 6.15 -18.62
C HIS A 105 -9.97 6.15 -19.72
N VAL A 106 -8.77 5.63 -19.43
CA VAL A 106 -7.67 5.55 -20.40
C VAL A 106 -6.87 4.26 -20.19
N SER A 107 -6.58 3.55 -21.27
CA SER A 107 -5.65 2.42 -21.28
C SER A 107 -4.23 2.92 -21.51
N LEU A 108 -3.29 2.45 -20.68
CA LEU A 108 -1.87 2.78 -20.78
C LEU A 108 -1.07 1.74 -21.58
N GLY A 109 -1.73 0.71 -22.10
CA GLY A 109 -1.14 -0.39 -22.87
C GLY A 109 -1.44 -1.76 -22.26
N ALA A 110 -1.09 -2.83 -22.99
CA ALA A 110 -1.34 -4.20 -22.55
C ALA A 110 -0.52 -4.54 -21.29
N PRO A 111 -1.13 -5.09 -20.21
CA PRO A 111 -0.37 -5.50 -19.02
C PRO A 111 0.49 -6.74 -19.32
N MET A 112 1.56 -6.93 -18.55
CA MET A 112 2.38 -8.13 -18.67
C MET A 112 1.64 -9.34 -18.07
N PRO A 113 1.45 -10.45 -18.79
CA PRO A 113 1.01 -11.70 -18.19
C PRO A 113 2.01 -12.20 -17.12
N TYR A 114 1.51 -12.75 -16.01
CA TYR A 114 2.36 -13.17 -14.89
C TYR A 114 3.32 -14.32 -15.23
N ASP A 115 2.97 -15.16 -16.19
CA ASP A 115 3.76 -16.30 -16.66
C ASP A 115 5.03 -15.90 -17.43
N ARG A 116 5.18 -14.59 -17.72
CA ARG A 116 6.40 -14.00 -18.28
C ARG A 116 7.45 -13.59 -17.24
N ILE A 117 7.15 -13.73 -15.96
CA ILE A 117 8.19 -13.61 -14.93
C ILE A 117 9.20 -14.73 -15.16
N PRO A 118 10.50 -14.44 -15.23
CA PRO A 118 11.52 -15.47 -15.39
C PRO A 118 11.46 -16.53 -14.30
N LYS A 119 11.56 -17.81 -14.69
CA LYS A 119 11.44 -18.96 -13.77
C LYS A 119 12.77 -19.46 -13.20
N ASP A 120 13.86 -18.81 -13.57
CA ASP A 120 15.22 -19.19 -13.27
C ASP A 120 15.65 -18.72 -11.86
N GLY A 121 15.06 -19.28 -10.84
CA GLY A 121 15.74 -19.30 -9.54
C GLY A 121 15.08 -18.69 -8.33
N GLY A 122 13.83 -18.33 -8.30
CA GLY A 122 13.30 -17.76 -7.05
C GLY A 122 11.87 -18.17 -6.71
N ALA A 123 11.03 -18.32 -7.69
CA ALA A 123 9.67 -18.74 -7.42
C ALA A 123 9.65 -20.19 -6.97
N LEU A 124 9.60 -20.41 -5.67
CA LEU A 124 9.34 -21.69 -5.08
C LEU A 124 8.07 -22.29 -5.74
N LEU A 125 8.30 -23.18 -6.72
CA LEU A 125 7.27 -24.06 -7.29
C LEU A 125 6.15 -23.35 -8.08
N GLY A 126 6.41 -22.24 -8.78
CA GLY A 126 5.41 -21.59 -9.65
C GLY A 126 4.27 -20.89 -8.91
N GLN A 127 4.44 -20.59 -7.64
CA GLN A 127 3.49 -19.84 -6.83
C GLN A 127 3.70 -18.34 -7.01
N TYR A 128 2.90 -17.71 -7.87
CA TYR A 128 2.96 -16.27 -8.09
C TYR A 128 1.90 -15.56 -7.27
N ASN A 129 2.33 -14.62 -6.41
CA ASN A 129 1.44 -13.86 -5.54
C ASN A 129 0.74 -12.68 -6.24
N VAL A 130 1.17 -12.31 -7.45
CA VAL A 130 0.55 -11.27 -8.29
C VAL A 130 0.18 -11.90 -9.63
N ARG A 131 -1.11 -12.06 -9.89
CA ARG A 131 -1.67 -12.71 -11.10
C ARG A 131 -3.12 -12.26 -11.34
N PRO A 132 -3.72 -12.43 -12.54
CA PRO A 132 -3.14 -13.07 -13.74
C PRO A 132 -2.31 -12.12 -14.60
N TYR A 133 -2.35 -10.81 -14.34
CA TYR A 133 -1.63 -9.78 -15.07
C TYR A 133 -0.85 -8.90 -14.09
N ILE A 134 0.17 -8.23 -14.62
CA ILE A 134 0.98 -7.25 -13.91
C ILE A 134 0.97 -5.97 -14.72
N GLY A 135 0.20 -5.01 -14.25
CA GLY A 135 0.06 -3.69 -14.84
C GLY A 135 0.40 -2.60 -13.82
N VAL A 136 -0.56 -1.71 -13.50
CA VAL A 136 -0.38 -0.72 -12.44
C VAL A 136 -0.52 -1.41 -11.09
N THR A 137 0.60 -1.62 -10.40
CA THR A 137 0.65 -2.26 -9.07
C THR A 137 0.86 -1.25 -7.95
N SER A 138 1.41 -0.09 -8.25
CA SER A 138 1.67 0.98 -7.27
C SER A 138 0.55 2.01 -7.24
N THR A 139 0.34 2.61 -6.09
CA THR A 139 -0.56 3.76 -5.97
C THR A 139 0.03 4.95 -6.73
N PRO A 140 -0.74 5.57 -7.64
CA PRO A 140 -0.38 6.81 -8.30
C PRO A 140 -0.17 7.97 -7.32
N VAL A 141 0.26 9.13 -7.84
CA VAL A 141 0.29 10.37 -7.07
C VAL A 141 -0.30 11.51 -7.89
N ILE A 142 -1.02 12.41 -7.24
CA ILE A 142 -1.68 13.54 -7.88
C ILE A 142 -0.94 14.84 -7.54
N ASP A 143 -0.66 15.60 -8.59
CA ASP A 143 -0.26 17.00 -8.52
C ASP A 143 -1.48 17.89 -8.73
N ARG A 144 -1.99 18.42 -7.63
CA ARG A 144 -3.19 19.27 -7.66
C ARG A 144 -2.93 20.62 -8.34
N GLU A 145 -1.72 21.12 -8.25
CA GLU A 145 -1.33 22.41 -8.86
C GLU A 145 -1.23 22.31 -10.38
N ARG A 146 -0.57 21.23 -10.86
CA ARG A 146 -0.45 20.95 -12.31
C ARG A 146 -1.68 20.28 -12.90
N GLN A 147 -2.66 19.88 -12.07
CA GLN A 147 -3.85 19.13 -12.50
C GLN A 147 -3.49 17.81 -13.21
N LEU A 148 -2.49 17.10 -12.70
CA LEU A 148 -1.96 15.86 -13.26
C LEU A 148 -2.02 14.71 -12.24
N ILE A 149 -2.25 13.51 -12.73
CA ILE A 149 -2.00 12.25 -12.02
C ILE A 149 -0.85 11.50 -12.68
N TYR A 150 0.14 11.09 -11.88
CA TYR A 150 1.29 10.31 -12.34
C TYR A 150 1.07 8.84 -12.04
N VAL A 151 1.29 7.99 -13.05
CA VAL A 151 1.03 6.55 -13.00
C VAL A 151 2.20 5.80 -13.64
N VAL A 152 2.67 4.74 -13.00
CA VAL A 152 3.63 3.80 -13.60
C VAL A 152 2.91 2.53 -14.01
N ALA A 153 3.06 2.13 -15.26
CA ALA A 153 2.48 0.93 -15.84
C ALA A 153 3.57 -0.05 -16.29
N LYS A 154 3.36 -1.34 -16.06
CA LYS A 154 4.17 -2.41 -16.67
C LYS A 154 3.48 -2.88 -17.95
N ILE A 155 4.16 -2.74 -19.08
CA ILE A 155 3.55 -2.88 -20.40
C ILE A 155 4.25 -4.00 -21.17
N ALA A 156 3.47 -4.91 -21.75
CA ALA A 156 3.91 -5.82 -22.80
C ALA A 156 3.69 -5.13 -24.15
N GLU A 157 4.77 -4.88 -24.88
CA GLU A 157 4.69 -4.16 -26.15
C GLU A 157 3.90 -4.93 -27.22
N PRO A 158 3.18 -4.25 -28.15
CA PRO A 158 2.21 -4.86 -29.08
C PRO A 158 2.83 -5.78 -30.14
N GLN A 159 4.15 -5.81 -30.30
CA GLN A 159 4.83 -6.63 -31.32
C GLN A 159 4.76 -8.14 -31.05
N CYS A 160 4.04 -8.54 -30.01
CA CYS A 160 3.88 -9.92 -29.59
C CYS A 160 2.40 -10.32 -29.48
N PRO A 161 1.70 -10.56 -30.56
CA PRO A 161 0.29 -11.01 -30.53
C PRO A 161 0.15 -12.49 -30.13
N GLY A 162 -0.89 -12.82 -29.37
CA GLY A 162 -1.35 -14.19 -29.10
C GLY A 162 -0.52 -14.98 -28.08
N ALA A 163 -0.70 -16.32 -28.10
CA ALA A 163 -0.02 -17.26 -27.20
C ALA A 163 1.51 -17.32 -27.40
N GLU A 164 2.02 -16.90 -28.55
CA GLU A 164 3.47 -16.74 -28.81
C GLU A 164 4.06 -15.56 -28.03
N ALA A 165 3.21 -14.71 -27.53
CA ALA A 165 3.57 -13.65 -26.58
C ALA A 165 4.28 -14.13 -25.29
N ALA A 166 4.30 -15.42 -25.01
CA ALA A 166 5.04 -16.04 -23.90
C ALA A 166 6.53 -16.23 -24.18
N THR A 167 7.03 -15.90 -25.37
CA THR A 167 8.45 -16.08 -25.70
C THR A 167 9.32 -14.96 -25.13
N ALA A 168 10.59 -15.25 -24.90
CA ALA A 168 11.60 -14.29 -24.43
C ALA A 168 11.79 -13.07 -25.36
N ALA A 169 11.27 -13.14 -26.59
CA ALA A 169 11.38 -12.10 -27.61
C ALA A 169 10.46 -10.89 -27.41
N CYS A 170 9.43 -10.98 -26.53
CA CYS A 170 8.50 -9.88 -26.32
C CYS A 170 9.03 -8.82 -25.37
N PRO A 171 9.26 -7.57 -25.82
CA PRO A 171 9.70 -6.50 -24.96
C PRO A 171 8.67 -6.22 -23.84
N VAL A 172 9.17 -6.11 -22.62
CA VAL A 172 8.41 -5.61 -21.47
C VAL A 172 9.10 -4.35 -21.00
N VAL A 173 8.32 -3.29 -20.81
CA VAL A 173 8.82 -2.01 -20.34
C VAL A 173 8.03 -1.52 -19.14
N TYR A 174 8.65 -0.74 -18.29
CA TYR A 174 7.96 0.16 -17.39
C TYR A 174 7.85 1.52 -18.04
N ARG A 175 6.70 2.15 -17.92
CA ARG A 175 6.45 3.49 -18.46
C ARG A 175 5.74 4.33 -17.43
N ILE A 176 6.27 5.53 -17.19
CA ILE A 176 5.59 6.55 -16.39
C ILE A 176 4.74 7.42 -17.31
N HIS A 177 3.55 7.76 -16.85
CA HIS A 177 2.60 8.65 -17.55
C HIS A 177 2.18 9.78 -16.63
N SER A 178 1.92 10.96 -17.18
CA SER A 178 1.14 12.01 -16.56
C SER A 178 -0.16 12.19 -17.33
N LEU A 179 -1.30 12.18 -16.62
CA LEU A 179 -2.63 12.29 -17.21
C LEU A 179 -3.33 13.52 -16.65
N ALA A 180 -4.00 14.29 -17.50
CA ALA A 180 -4.83 15.41 -17.06
C ALA A 180 -5.99 14.89 -16.20
N LEU A 181 -6.17 15.45 -14.98
CA LEU A 181 -7.21 15.02 -14.05
C LEU A 181 -8.62 15.11 -14.62
N SER A 182 -8.88 16.16 -15.41
CA SER A 182 -10.22 16.44 -15.92
C SER A 182 -10.64 15.58 -17.12
N THR A 183 -9.68 15.01 -17.88
CA THR A 183 -9.98 14.34 -19.17
C THR A 183 -9.30 12.97 -19.34
N GLY A 184 -8.30 12.64 -18.51
CA GLY A 184 -7.47 11.46 -18.70
C GLY A 184 -6.50 11.56 -19.88
N THR A 185 -6.42 12.69 -20.56
CA THR A 185 -5.48 12.88 -21.68
C THR A 185 -4.05 12.73 -21.19
N ILE A 186 -3.27 11.91 -21.90
CA ILE A 186 -1.84 11.73 -21.61
C ILE A 186 -1.12 13.03 -21.98
N ALA A 187 -0.61 13.73 -20.97
CA ALA A 187 0.19 14.95 -21.17
C ALA A 187 1.64 14.58 -21.55
N HIS A 188 2.26 13.69 -20.76
CA HIS A 188 3.61 13.19 -21.00
C HIS A 188 3.69 11.70 -20.70
N ARG A 189 4.65 11.01 -21.30
CA ARG A 189 5.03 9.63 -21.01
C ARG A 189 6.51 9.41 -21.28
N SER A 190 7.14 8.54 -20.48
CA SER A 190 8.56 8.20 -20.64
C SER A 190 8.79 6.76 -20.24
N ASP A 191 9.60 6.02 -21.01
CA ASP A 191 10.04 4.68 -20.63
C ASP A 191 11.04 4.78 -19.49
N ILE A 192 10.88 3.90 -18.51
CA ILE A 192 11.74 3.85 -17.32
C ILE A 192 12.93 2.96 -17.61
N ARG A 193 14.12 3.53 -17.57
CA ARG A 193 15.37 2.78 -17.62
C ARG A 193 15.79 2.38 -16.20
N ILE A 194 15.69 1.09 -15.88
CA ILE A 194 16.24 0.53 -14.64
C ILE A 194 17.74 0.28 -14.91
N PRO A 195 18.66 0.96 -14.22
CA PRO A 195 20.09 0.96 -14.58
C PRO A 195 20.82 -0.27 -14.02
N MET A 196 20.21 -1.43 -14.11
CA MET A 196 20.82 -2.69 -13.74
C MET A 196 21.53 -3.30 -14.95
N THR A 197 22.75 -3.79 -14.74
CA THR A 197 23.51 -4.56 -15.72
C THR A 197 23.96 -5.88 -15.12
N ALA A 198 23.69 -6.98 -15.83
CA ALA A 198 24.20 -8.29 -15.49
C ALA A 198 24.54 -9.06 -16.78
N PRO A 199 25.58 -9.92 -16.79
CA PRO A 199 25.94 -10.69 -17.97
C PRO A 199 24.76 -11.51 -18.51
N GLY A 200 24.48 -11.39 -19.81
CA GLY A 200 23.40 -12.13 -20.48
C GLY A 200 21.97 -11.67 -20.20
N ILE A 201 21.78 -10.59 -19.45
CA ILE A 201 20.46 -10.04 -19.12
C ILE A 201 20.15 -8.82 -19.99
N SER A 202 19.06 -8.89 -20.76
CA SER A 202 18.57 -7.77 -21.57
C SER A 202 17.81 -6.74 -20.73
N ALA A 203 17.63 -5.52 -21.23
CA ALA A 203 16.78 -4.50 -20.57
C ALA A 203 15.32 -4.98 -20.40
N ALA A 204 14.79 -5.78 -21.32
CA ALA A 204 13.46 -6.38 -21.20
C ALA A 204 13.42 -7.43 -20.08
N ASP A 205 14.49 -8.19 -19.87
CA ASP A 205 14.58 -9.15 -18.76
C ASP A 205 14.73 -8.44 -17.42
N VAL A 206 15.44 -7.32 -17.37
CA VAL A 206 15.50 -6.45 -16.19
C VAL A 206 14.08 -5.99 -15.84
N ALA A 207 13.31 -5.48 -16.81
CA ALA A 207 11.94 -5.06 -16.57
C ALA A 207 11.02 -6.21 -16.13
N ARG A 208 11.18 -7.44 -16.69
CA ARG A 208 10.39 -8.62 -16.27
C ARG A 208 10.64 -9.01 -14.81
N ARG A 209 11.87 -8.94 -14.33
CA ARG A 209 12.29 -9.34 -12.98
C ARG A 209 11.90 -8.34 -11.93
N HIS A 210 11.93 -7.05 -12.25
CA HIS A 210 11.61 -6.00 -11.30
C HIS A 210 10.10 -5.83 -11.10
N LEU A 211 9.72 -5.41 -9.88
CA LEU A 211 8.36 -5.03 -9.51
C LEU A 211 8.35 -3.59 -8.98
N GLN A 212 7.59 -2.73 -9.62
CA GLN A 212 7.31 -1.39 -9.14
C GLN A 212 6.03 -1.44 -8.29
N ARG A 213 6.17 -1.84 -7.00
CA ARG A 213 5.04 -2.06 -6.08
C ARG A 213 4.84 -0.90 -5.12
N ALA A 214 5.92 -0.30 -4.64
CA ALA A 214 5.85 0.83 -3.72
C ALA A 214 5.15 2.02 -4.38
N ALA A 215 4.26 2.70 -3.65
CA ALA A 215 3.52 3.86 -4.15
C ALA A 215 4.46 4.96 -4.62
N LEU A 216 4.03 5.74 -5.61
CA LEU A 216 4.78 6.89 -6.08
C LEU A 216 4.83 7.98 -5.01
N LEU A 217 5.90 8.76 -5.05
CA LEU A 217 6.07 9.96 -4.22
C LEU A 217 6.26 11.17 -5.12
N LEU A 218 5.47 12.22 -4.90
CA LEU A 218 5.68 13.53 -5.49
C LEU A 218 6.24 14.46 -4.42
N ALA A 219 7.48 14.88 -4.57
CA ALA A 219 8.16 15.83 -3.70
C ALA A 219 9.27 16.54 -4.49
N ASN A 220 9.67 17.75 -4.07
CA ASN A 220 10.80 18.48 -4.69
C ASN A 220 10.66 18.68 -6.20
N ASN A 221 9.45 18.87 -6.71
CA ASN A 221 9.17 18.92 -8.15
C ASN A 221 9.61 17.67 -8.93
N ARG A 222 9.62 16.50 -8.26
CA ARG A 222 10.02 15.21 -8.82
C ARG A 222 9.01 14.13 -8.45
N VAL A 223 8.83 13.18 -9.36
CA VAL A 223 8.14 11.92 -9.08
C VAL A 223 9.19 10.84 -8.83
N TYR A 224 9.10 10.17 -7.69
CA TYR A 224 10.00 9.07 -7.33
C TYR A 224 9.25 7.75 -7.44
N ALA A 225 9.89 6.77 -8.10
CA ALA A 225 9.42 5.39 -8.19
C ALA A 225 10.46 4.45 -7.60
N ALA A 226 10.02 3.56 -6.69
CA ALA A 226 10.90 2.57 -6.05
C ALA A 226 10.59 1.16 -6.56
N PHE A 227 11.63 0.35 -6.70
CA PHE A 227 11.59 -0.97 -7.31
C PHE A 227 12.11 -2.07 -6.38
N GLY A 228 11.45 -3.19 -6.39
CA GLY A 228 11.90 -4.48 -5.87
C GLY A 228 11.85 -5.53 -6.97
N SER A 229 11.65 -6.79 -6.59
CA SER A 229 11.56 -7.91 -7.54
C SER A 229 10.19 -8.58 -7.54
N HIS A 230 9.98 -9.45 -8.53
CA HIS A 230 8.97 -10.48 -8.49
C HIS A 230 9.54 -11.73 -7.84
N GLN A 231 9.11 -12.04 -6.61
CA GLN A 231 9.40 -13.29 -5.91
C GLN A 231 10.89 -13.69 -5.94
N ASP A 232 11.76 -12.70 -5.77
CA ASP A 232 13.20 -12.85 -5.66
C ASP A 232 13.87 -13.66 -6.80
N ALA A 233 13.32 -13.57 -8.02
CA ALA A 233 13.90 -14.19 -9.21
C ALA A 233 15.22 -13.47 -9.64
N PRO A 234 16.42 -14.00 -9.29
CA PRO A 234 17.68 -13.33 -9.59
C PRO A 234 18.02 -13.33 -11.09
N PRO A 235 18.92 -12.45 -11.57
CA PRO A 235 19.52 -11.37 -10.81
C PRO A 235 18.62 -10.13 -10.75
N TRP A 236 18.63 -9.43 -9.62
CA TRP A 236 17.91 -8.17 -9.47
C TRP A 236 18.50 -7.32 -8.33
N GLN A 237 18.19 -6.04 -8.31
CA GLN A 237 18.60 -5.08 -7.28
C GLN A 237 17.45 -4.12 -7.00
N GLY A 238 17.42 -3.53 -5.81
CA GLY A 238 16.48 -2.46 -5.48
C GLY A 238 16.94 -1.11 -6.06
N PHE A 239 15.96 -0.30 -6.50
CA PHE A 239 16.23 1.05 -7.03
C PHE A 239 15.23 2.08 -6.54
N VAL A 240 15.69 3.34 -6.43
CA VAL A 240 14.83 4.52 -6.45
C VAL A 240 15.21 5.34 -7.68
N ILE A 241 14.20 5.67 -8.50
CA ILE A 241 14.37 6.41 -9.75
C ILE A 241 13.54 7.69 -9.65
N ALA A 242 14.12 8.84 -10.00
CA ALA A 242 13.46 10.14 -10.00
C ALA A 242 13.15 10.60 -11.43
N PHE A 243 12.01 11.27 -11.56
CA PHE A 243 11.56 11.89 -12.80
C PHE A 243 11.25 13.37 -12.54
N ASP A 244 11.57 14.24 -13.46
CA ASP A 244 11.10 15.61 -13.45
C ASP A 244 9.56 15.61 -13.56
N ALA A 245 8.86 16.32 -12.66
CA ALA A 245 7.41 16.26 -12.59
C ALA A 245 6.71 16.94 -13.77
N GLU A 246 7.38 17.86 -14.46
CA GLU A 246 6.81 18.58 -15.60
C GLU A 246 6.96 17.79 -16.91
N THR A 247 8.15 17.24 -17.15
CA THR A 247 8.52 16.63 -18.43
C THR A 247 8.53 15.10 -18.42
N LEU A 248 8.53 14.47 -17.25
CA LEU A 248 8.78 13.04 -17.00
C LEU A 248 10.15 12.56 -17.48
N HIS A 249 11.10 13.48 -17.67
CA HIS A 249 12.47 13.08 -17.96
C HIS A 249 13.08 12.36 -16.76
N GLN A 250 13.67 11.18 -16.98
CA GLN A 250 14.35 10.44 -15.91
C GLN A 250 15.61 11.20 -15.49
N ILE A 251 15.74 11.43 -14.17
CA ILE A 251 16.86 12.16 -13.59
C ILE A 251 17.92 11.13 -13.16
N GLU A 252 19.14 11.33 -13.61
CA GLU A 252 20.28 10.48 -13.27
C GLU A 252 21.20 11.15 -12.24
N PRO A 253 21.90 10.39 -11.42
CA PRO A 253 21.85 8.93 -11.32
C PRO A 253 20.64 8.44 -10.51
N ALA A 254 20.12 7.25 -10.83
CA ALA A 254 19.22 6.53 -9.96
C ALA A 254 19.97 5.99 -8.72
N PHE A 255 19.28 5.82 -7.60
CA PHE A 255 19.86 5.18 -6.42
C PHE A 255 19.70 3.66 -6.51
N CYS A 256 20.81 2.92 -6.48
CA CYS A 256 20.83 1.48 -6.33
C CYS A 256 21.04 1.13 -4.84
N THR A 257 20.22 0.23 -4.30
CA THR A 257 20.31 -0.16 -2.88
C THR A 257 21.48 -1.08 -2.58
N THR A 258 21.96 -1.86 -3.57
CA THR A 258 23.01 -2.88 -3.41
C THR A 258 23.98 -2.87 -4.59
N PRO A 259 24.69 -1.75 -4.86
CA PRO A 259 25.60 -1.66 -6.01
C PRO A 259 26.71 -2.71 -5.92
N GLY A 260 26.91 -3.49 -7.00
CA GLY A 260 27.87 -4.60 -7.03
C GLY A 260 27.47 -5.83 -6.21
N GLY A 261 26.37 -5.77 -5.48
CA GLY A 261 25.73 -6.88 -4.77
C GLY A 261 24.41 -7.27 -5.43
N GLU A 262 23.49 -7.82 -4.65
CA GLU A 262 22.22 -8.33 -5.14
C GLU A 262 21.07 -8.03 -4.18
N MET A 263 19.82 -8.08 -4.68
CA MET A 263 18.58 -7.94 -3.92
C MET A 263 18.40 -6.52 -3.30
N GLY A 264 17.88 -6.38 -2.07
CA GLY A 264 17.69 -5.09 -1.42
C GLY A 264 16.47 -4.32 -1.95
N GLY A 265 15.42 -5.01 -2.34
CA GLY A 265 14.23 -4.42 -2.97
C GLY A 265 13.46 -3.47 -2.07
N ILE A 266 12.80 -2.49 -2.70
CA ILE A 266 11.89 -1.57 -2.03
C ILE A 266 10.48 -1.86 -2.51
N TRP A 267 9.79 -2.80 -1.86
CA TRP A 267 8.41 -3.17 -2.21
C TRP A 267 7.38 -2.73 -1.15
N GLN A 268 7.75 -2.71 0.13
CA GLN A 268 7.06 -2.10 1.25
C GLN A 268 5.54 -2.42 1.34
N ALA A 269 5.10 -3.58 0.84
CA ALA A 269 3.69 -3.97 0.73
C ALA A 269 2.78 -2.88 0.12
N GLY A 270 3.31 -2.11 -0.84
CA GLY A 270 2.59 -1.04 -1.51
C GLY A 270 2.68 0.33 -0.84
N ASN A 271 3.20 0.45 0.38
CA ASN A 271 3.54 1.74 0.94
C ASN A 271 4.65 2.41 0.12
N GLY A 272 4.61 3.73 -0.02
CA GLY A 272 5.63 4.48 -0.77
C GLY A 272 6.79 4.95 0.09
N PRO A 273 7.84 5.47 -0.54
CA PRO A 273 8.79 6.31 0.17
C PRO A 273 8.06 7.42 0.92
N ALA A 274 8.46 7.68 2.17
CA ALA A 274 8.00 8.85 2.89
C ALA A 274 8.94 10.04 2.65
N ALA A 275 8.47 11.27 2.85
CA ALA A 275 9.31 12.46 2.76
C ALA A 275 9.07 13.40 3.95
N ASP A 276 10.16 14.05 4.41
CA ASP A 276 10.11 15.11 5.42
C ASP A 276 9.93 16.50 4.77
N ASP A 277 9.76 17.53 5.60
CA ASP A 277 9.57 18.92 5.16
C ASP A 277 10.81 19.51 4.48
N GLN A 278 11.96 18.88 4.61
CA GLN A 278 13.20 19.26 3.91
C GLN A 278 13.33 18.55 2.56
N GLY A 279 12.34 17.69 2.24
CA GLY A 279 12.29 16.89 1.01
C GLY A 279 13.19 15.66 1.02
N ASN A 280 13.78 15.27 2.17
CA ASN A 280 14.53 14.01 2.25
C ASN A 280 13.56 12.83 2.20
N LEU A 281 13.97 11.78 1.50
CA LEU A 281 13.19 10.57 1.34
C LEU A 281 13.60 9.52 2.36
N TYR A 282 12.62 8.74 2.80
CA TYR A 282 12.84 7.59 3.68
C TYR A 282 12.28 6.34 3.04
N VAL A 283 13.08 5.29 2.96
CA VAL A 283 12.70 3.98 2.42
C VAL A 283 13.20 2.86 3.33
N MET A 284 12.57 1.70 3.22
CA MET A 284 13.00 0.46 3.86
C MET A 284 13.28 -0.58 2.79
N THR A 285 14.44 -1.24 2.89
CA THR A 285 14.82 -2.31 1.95
C THR A 285 14.54 -3.69 2.54
N GLY A 286 14.20 -4.62 1.67
CA GLY A 286 14.13 -6.04 1.99
C GLY A 286 15.51 -6.70 1.98
N ASN A 287 15.52 -8.02 2.02
CA ASN A 287 16.72 -8.86 2.02
C ASN A 287 17.68 -8.51 0.89
N GLY A 288 18.98 -8.59 1.14
CA GLY A 288 19.99 -8.28 0.14
C GLY A 288 21.38 -8.11 0.72
N SER A 289 22.35 -7.87 -0.14
CA SER A 289 23.72 -7.61 0.27
C SER A 289 23.80 -6.43 1.24
N PHE A 290 24.54 -6.63 2.33
CA PHE A 290 24.75 -5.61 3.36
C PHE A 290 26.23 -5.38 3.61
N ASP A 291 26.74 -4.30 3.10
CA ASP A 291 28.07 -3.72 3.35
C ASP A 291 28.00 -2.21 3.16
N PRO A 292 27.80 -1.43 4.23
CA PRO A 292 27.70 0.02 4.13
C PRO A 292 28.97 0.69 3.57
N GLY A 293 30.14 0.08 3.73
CA GLY A 293 31.40 0.54 3.12
C GLY A 293 31.36 0.47 1.59
N ALA A 294 30.72 -0.55 1.03
CA ALA A 294 30.43 -0.71 -0.38
C ALA A 294 29.10 -0.08 -0.81
N LYS A 295 28.41 0.67 0.05
CA LYS A 295 27.08 1.26 -0.16
C LYS A 295 25.98 0.23 -0.44
N GLN A 296 26.10 -0.97 0.12
CA GLN A 296 25.10 -2.03 0.03
C GLN A 296 24.21 -2.03 1.27
N PHE A 297 22.91 -1.87 1.09
CA PHE A 297 21.94 -1.59 2.13
C PHE A 297 20.74 -2.56 2.11
N GLY A 298 20.99 -3.87 2.11
CA GLY A 298 19.95 -4.88 2.33
C GLY A 298 19.42 -4.80 3.76
N SER A 299 18.12 -5.03 3.97
CA SER A 299 17.41 -4.98 5.28
C SER A 299 17.75 -3.73 6.12
N THR A 300 17.54 -2.55 5.52
CA THR A 300 18.00 -1.25 6.05
C THR A 300 16.92 -0.18 5.95
N PHE A 301 16.82 0.71 6.96
CA PHE A 301 16.18 2.01 6.81
C PHE A 301 17.18 2.96 6.17
N LEU A 302 16.75 3.69 5.15
CA LEU A 302 17.59 4.65 4.43
C LEU A 302 16.95 6.03 4.43
N LYS A 303 17.77 7.06 4.67
CA LYS A 303 17.48 8.46 4.42
C LYS A 303 18.24 8.89 3.18
N LEU A 304 17.52 9.37 2.16
CA LEU A 304 18.08 9.86 0.90
C LEU A 304 17.83 11.35 0.76
N SER A 305 18.78 12.06 0.17
CA SER A 305 18.55 13.44 -0.26
C SER A 305 17.54 13.50 -1.42
N PRO A 306 16.97 14.68 -1.74
CA PRO A 306 16.16 14.87 -2.96
C PRO A 306 16.88 14.46 -4.26
N GLY A 307 18.22 14.51 -4.28
CA GLY A 307 19.08 14.09 -5.38
C GLY A 307 19.50 12.61 -5.32
N LEU A 308 18.84 11.81 -4.48
CA LEU A 308 19.07 10.36 -4.35
C LEU A 308 20.48 9.99 -3.87
N THR A 309 21.05 10.77 -2.97
CA THR A 309 22.29 10.40 -2.25
C THR A 309 21.92 9.88 -0.86
N ALA A 310 22.49 8.77 -0.44
CA ALA A 310 22.33 8.25 0.92
C ALA A 310 22.94 9.24 1.93
N LEU A 311 22.10 9.76 2.83
CA LEU A 311 22.49 10.70 3.87
C LEU A 311 22.72 10.00 5.21
N ASP A 312 21.90 8.99 5.50
CA ASP A 312 21.95 8.25 6.75
C ASP A 312 21.25 6.89 6.59
N TRP A 313 21.52 5.96 7.50
CA TRP A 313 20.93 4.64 7.45
C TRP A 313 20.88 4.00 8.84
N PHE A 314 20.04 2.95 8.96
CA PHE A 314 19.99 2.08 10.13
C PHE A 314 19.74 0.64 9.69
N ALA A 315 20.51 -0.30 10.25
CA ALA A 315 20.26 -1.73 10.13
C ALA A 315 20.20 -2.39 11.51
N PRO A 316 19.27 -3.35 11.73
CA PRO A 316 19.26 -4.14 12.96
C PRO A 316 20.54 -4.95 13.15
N ALA A 317 20.92 -5.24 14.39
CA ALA A 317 22.06 -6.13 14.67
C ALA A 317 21.90 -7.55 14.07
N THR A 318 20.65 -7.93 13.77
CA THR A 318 20.30 -9.22 13.16
C THR A 318 20.25 -9.19 11.63
N VAL A 319 20.78 -8.16 10.98
CA VAL A 319 20.69 -7.97 9.52
C VAL A 319 21.18 -9.20 8.73
N GLY A 320 22.22 -9.89 9.19
CA GLY A 320 22.71 -11.12 8.56
C GLY A 320 21.70 -12.28 8.63
N ASP A 321 21.07 -12.46 9.79
CA ASP A 321 20.03 -13.49 10.00
C ASP A 321 18.77 -13.17 9.19
N LEU A 322 18.38 -11.88 9.13
CA LEU A 322 17.21 -11.43 8.35
C LEU A 322 17.40 -11.80 6.87
N ASN A 323 18.58 -11.51 6.31
CA ASN A 323 18.89 -11.80 4.90
C ASN A 323 18.95 -13.31 4.63
N LEU A 324 19.50 -14.11 5.55
CA LEU A 324 19.61 -15.56 5.40
C LEU A 324 18.27 -16.29 5.46
N LEU A 325 17.32 -15.78 6.28
CA LEU A 325 16.06 -16.46 6.61
C LEU A 325 14.85 -15.90 5.86
N ASP A 326 15.03 -15.03 4.88
CA ASP A 326 13.96 -14.34 4.15
C ASP A 326 13.01 -13.55 5.08
N ILE A 327 13.58 -12.85 6.06
CA ILE A 327 12.84 -12.05 7.02
C ILE A 327 12.98 -10.56 6.66
N ASP A 328 12.34 -10.13 5.59
CA ASP A 328 12.42 -8.74 5.10
C ASP A 328 12.11 -7.70 6.16
N LEU A 329 13.06 -6.82 6.45
CA LEU A 329 12.82 -5.61 7.23
C LEU A 329 11.84 -4.69 6.48
N GLY A 330 11.98 -4.58 5.17
CA GLY A 330 11.16 -3.76 4.28
C GLY A 330 9.86 -4.42 3.82
N SER A 331 9.30 -5.40 4.54
CA SER A 331 7.99 -5.96 4.22
C SER A 331 6.85 -4.97 4.47
N SER A 332 6.99 -4.04 5.43
CA SER A 332 6.18 -2.83 5.53
C SER A 332 7.00 -1.59 5.13
N GLY A 333 6.38 -0.41 5.10
CA GLY A 333 7.07 0.83 4.77
C GLY A 333 7.24 1.78 5.96
N PRO A 334 8.08 2.80 5.80
CA PRO A 334 8.31 3.80 6.83
C PRO A 334 7.12 4.75 6.97
N MET A 335 6.86 5.20 8.20
CA MET A 335 5.92 6.24 8.55
C MET A 335 6.62 7.28 9.40
N LEU A 336 6.53 8.56 9.03
CA LEU A 336 7.06 9.67 9.82
C LEU A 336 5.96 10.15 10.78
N MET A 337 6.28 10.29 12.05
CA MET A 337 5.37 10.92 13.00
C MET A 337 5.35 12.44 12.77
N SER A 338 4.17 13.01 12.61
CA SER A 338 4.01 14.43 12.27
C SER A 338 4.38 15.38 13.41
N ASP A 339 4.25 14.90 14.64
CA ASP A 339 4.38 15.70 15.86
C ASP A 339 5.75 15.51 16.55
N THR A 340 6.59 14.63 16.02
CA THR A 340 7.91 14.32 16.57
C THR A 340 8.94 14.17 15.46
N GLU A 341 10.22 14.13 15.83
CA GLU A 341 11.31 13.87 14.87
C GLU A 341 11.55 12.37 14.64
N GLU A 342 10.51 11.54 14.79
CA GLU A 342 10.67 10.10 14.73
C GLU A 342 10.12 9.50 13.43
N ILE A 343 10.73 8.38 13.04
CA ILE A 343 10.29 7.48 11.99
C ILE A 343 10.03 6.11 12.60
N VAL A 344 8.94 5.46 12.17
CA VAL A 344 8.54 4.13 12.63
C VAL A 344 8.38 3.20 11.43
N GLY A 345 8.85 1.97 11.58
CA GLY A 345 8.67 0.90 10.60
C GLY A 345 9.10 -0.44 11.18
N GLY A 346 8.84 -1.51 10.45
CA GLY A 346 9.21 -2.86 10.87
C GLY A 346 8.79 -3.90 9.85
N GLY A 347 9.19 -5.12 10.02
CA GLY A 347 9.09 -6.14 8.99
C GLY A 347 8.60 -7.52 9.44
N LYS A 348 9.03 -8.54 8.71
CA LYS A 348 8.63 -9.95 8.90
C LYS A 348 9.06 -10.51 10.27
N ASP A 349 10.04 -9.91 10.95
CA ASP A 349 10.41 -10.30 12.32
C ASP A 349 9.38 -9.85 13.39
N GLY A 350 8.32 -9.16 12.97
CA GLY A 350 7.24 -8.71 13.83
C GLY A 350 7.62 -7.58 14.78
N LYS A 351 8.81 -6.99 14.64
CA LYS A 351 9.24 -5.84 15.43
C LYS A 351 8.83 -4.53 14.80
N LEU A 352 8.74 -3.48 15.63
CA LEU A 352 8.78 -2.09 15.21
C LEU A 352 10.04 -1.42 15.75
N PHE A 353 10.64 -0.62 14.88
CA PHE A 353 11.78 0.25 15.18
C PHE A 353 11.31 1.69 15.19
N VAL A 354 11.72 2.44 16.19
CA VAL A 354 11.52 3.89 16.32
C VAL A 354 12.88 4.54 16.24
N LEU A 355 13.12 5.35 15.22
CA LEU A 355 14.40 5.98 14.94
C LEU A 355 14.25 7.50 14.93
N GLN A 356 15.32 8.24 15.20
CA GLN A 356 15.35 9.69 15.02
C GLN A 356 15.67 10.04 13.57
N ARG A 357 14.87 10.90 12.95
CA ARG A 357 15.09 11.38 11.55
C ARG A 357 16.39 12.17 11.40
N SER A 358 16.85 12.82 12.47
CA SER A 358 18.12 13.55 12.49
C SER A 358 19.35 12.64 12.55
N LYS A 359 19.20 11.41 13.09
CA LYS A 359 20.27 10.42 13.20
C LYS A 359 19.66 9.02 13.29
N LEU A 360 19.66 8.28 12.19
CA LEU A 360 19.09 6.92 12.14
C LEU A 360 19.91 5.93 12.98
N GLY A 361 21.24 6.03 12.97
CA GLY A 361 22.07 5.35 13.96
C GLY A 361 23.03 4.28 13.46
N GLY A 362 23.05 3.98 12.16
CA GLY A 362 23.96 2.99 11.58
C GLY A 362 23.61 1.54 11.94
N LEU A 363 24.62 0.69 12.07
CA LEU A 363 24.42 -0.70 12.52
C LEU A 363 24.14 -0.74 14.01
N GLN A 364 23.02 -1.35 14.41
CA GLN A 364 22.69 -1.58 15.81
C GLN A 364 23.78 -2.43 16.48
N GLN A 365 24.34 -1.92 17.59
CA GLN A 365 25.50 -2.56 18.23
C GLN A 365 25.15 -3.76 19.11
N HIS A 366 23.90 -3.85 19.63
CA HIS A 366 23.52 -4.85 20.61
C HIS A 366 22.19 -5.53 20.31
N HIS A 367 22.13 -6.82 20.62
CA HIS A 367 20.94 -7.67 20.41
C HIS A 367 19.88 -7.57 21.53
N TRP A 368 20.21 -6.95 22.68
CA TRP A 368 19.37 -6.97 23.87
C TRP A 368 18.53 -5.70 24.02
N PRO A 369 17.22 -5.83 24.33
CA PRO A 369 16.30 -4.70 24.41
C PRO A 369 16.54 -3.76 25.60
N HIS A 370 17.54 -4.05 26.46
CA HIS A 370 17.78 -3.31 27.70
C HIS A 370 18.93 -2.31 27.63
N ASP A 371 19.67 -2.25 26.53
CA ASP A 371 20.73 -1.25 26.38
C ASP A 371 20.14 0.06 25.82
N ARG A 372 19.79 0.96 26.75
CA ARG A 372 19.10 2.23 26.48
C ARG A 372 19.99 3.34 25.89
N LEU A 373 21.26 3.06 25.62
CA LEU A 373 22.26 4.07 25.30
C LEU A 373 22.69 4.11 23.82
N SER A 374 22.19 3.20 22.98
CA SER A 374 22.53 3.18 21.54
C SER A 374 21.27 3.34 20.68
N PRO A 375 21.33 4.07 19.52
CA PRO A 375 20.25 4.01 18.54
C PRO A 375 19.98 2.54 18.13
N PRO A 376 18.75 2.13 17.90
CA PRO A 376 17.55 2.92 17.71
C PRO A 376 17.05 3.51 19.02
N VAL A 377 16.24 4.54 18.89
CA VAL A 377 15.61 5.18 20.02
C VAL A 377 14.75 4.21 20.82
N GLN A 378 14.05 3.32 20.12
CA GLN A 378 13.30 2.21 20.69
C GLN A 378 13.09 1.12 19.62
N PHE A 379 13.10 -0.14 20.03
CA PHE A 379 12.51 -1.22 19.26
C PHE A 379 11.79 -2.19 20.21
N PHE A 380 10.74 -2.84 19.69
CA PHE A 380 9.95 -3.77 20.51
C PHE A 380 9.20 -4.77 19.61
N GLN A 381 8.85 -5.92 20.20
CA GLN A 381 8.04 -6.93 19.56
C GLN A 381 6.61 -6.43 19.45
N ALA A 382 6.17 -6.12 18.23
CA ALA A 382 4.84 -5.59 17.95
C ALA A 382 3.84 -6.68 17.56
N ALA A 383 4.30 -7.76 16.93
CA ALA A 383 3.45 -8.90 16.61
C ALA A 383 3.55 -10.00 17.68
N ARG A 384 2.55 -10.88 17.71
CA ARG A 384 2.52 -12.02 18.62
C ARG A 384 3.61 -13.04 18.25
N PRO A 385 4.33 -13.62 19.24
CA PRO A 385 5.25 -14.72 18.95
C PRO A 385 4.48 -15.98 18.52
N TRP A 386 5.03 -16.72 17.56
CA TRP A 386 4.54 -18.06 17.26
C TRP A 386 4.76 -18.98 18.45
N ARG A 387 3.74 -19.71 18.88
CA ARG A 387 3.93 -20.78 19.83
C ARG A 387 4.48 -22.01 19.09
N ILE A 388 5.78 -22.21 19.13
CA ILE A 388 6.36 -23.51 18.79
C ILE A 388 6.20 -24.41 20.01
N THR A 389 5.18 -25.25 19.99
CA THR A 389 5.07 -26.37 20.92
C THR A 389 6.01 -27.48 20.39
N LEU A 390 7.05 -27.82 21.16
CA LEU A 390 7.89 -29.05 21.10
C LEU A 390 9.16 -29.11 20.25
N LEU A 391 9.56 -28.15 19.44
CA LEU A 391 10.83 -28.23 18.69
C LEU A 391 11.75 -27.03 18.90
N SER A 392 11.69 -26.38 20.03
CA SER A 392 12.53 -25.22 20.40
C SER A 392 14.05 -25.53 20.53
N TRP A 393 14.48 -26.76 20.24
CA TRP A 393 15.88 -27.18 20.33
C TRP A 393 16.66 -27.03 19.03
N PHE A 394 15.98 -26.71 17.89
CA PHE A 394 16.63 -26.46 16.61
C PHE A 394 16.16 -25.14 16.01
N PRO A 395 16.74 -24.00 16.41
CA PRO A 395 16.34 -22.68 15.91
C PRO A 395 16.69 -22.47 14.43
N PHE A 396 17.46 -23.35 13.81
CA PHE A 396 17.95 -23.21 12.43
C PHE A 396 17.04 -23.83 11.35
N LEU A 397 15.98 -24.52 11.70
CA LEU A 397 15.17 -25.27 10.73
C LEU A 397 13.79 -24.68 10.44
N PHE A 398 13.37 -23.62 11.14
CA PHE A 398 12.07 -23.03 10.92
C PHE A 398 12.20 -21.52 11.00
N ASN A 399 11.49 -20.83 10.13
CA ASN A 399 11.23 -19.39 10.14
C ASN A 399 10.45 -19.05 11.42
N ALA A 400 11.11 -19.30 12.53
CA ALA A 400 10.52 -19.48 13.83
C ALA A 400 10.51 -18.15 14.54
N GLY A 401 9.36 -17.57 14.67
CA GLY A 401 9.32 -16.67 15.76
C GLY A 401 8.14 -15.75 15.84
N TYR A 402 7.71 -15.07 14.78
CA TYR A 402 6.75 -13.99 14.94
C TYR A 402 5.83 -13.87 13.73
N HIS A 403 4.59 -13.40 13.96
CA HIS A 403 3.69 -13.04 12.89
C HIS A 403 4.20 -11.80 12.17
N HIS A 404 4.13 -11.78 10.85
CA HIS A 404 4.74 -10.75 10.02
C HIS A 404 3.96 -9.43 10.05
N ASN A 405 4.69 -8.33 9.94
CA ASN A 405 4.13 -7.03 9.65
C ASN A 405 4.27 -6.75 8.15
N HIS A 406 3.16 -6.80 7.42
CA HIS A 406 3.10 -6.37 6.02
C HIS A 406 2.42 -5.01 5.89
N GLY A 407 1.33 -4.78 6.64
CA GLY A 407 0.70 -3.47 6.72
C GLY A 407 1.63 -2.47 7.41
N SER A 408 1.85 -1.31 6.80
CA SER A 408 2.59 -0.23 7.44
C SER A 408 1.82 0.31 8.63
N PRO A 409 2.49 0.75 9.70
CA PRO A 409 1.82 1.41 10.81
C PRO A 409 1.11 2.66 10.33
N VAL A 410 -0.08 2.94 10.90
CA VAL A 410 -0.78 4.21 10.71
C VAL A 410 -0.76 5.00 12.01
N TYR A 411 -0.80 6.33 11.92
CA TYR A 411 -0.57 7.23 13.03
C TYR A 411 -1.71 8.23 13.20
N TRP A 412 -2.15 8.42 14.44
CA TRP A 412 -3.09 9.46 14.80
C TRP A 412 -2.79 10.01 16.21
N ASN A 413 -2.80 11.33 16.35
CA ASN A 413 -2.66 12.00 17.65
C ASN A 413 -4.06 12.31 18.21
N SER A 414 -4.54 11.45 19.09
CA SER A 414 -5.84 11.55 19.73
C SER A 414 -5.83 12.52 20.90
N ARG A 415 -6.85 13.37 21.03
CA ARG A 415 -7.02 14.20 22.25
C ARG A 415 -7.10 13.36 23.52
N LEU A 416 -7.71 12.16 23.43
CA LEU A 416 -7.94 11.29 24.59
C LEU A 416 -6.73 10.44 24.96
N LYS A 417 -5.98 9.95 23.97
CA LYS A 417 -4.90 8.94 24.16
C LYS A 417 -3.52 9.45 23.80
N GLY A 418 -3.44 10.64 23.19
CA GLY A 418 -2.20 11.18 22.64
C GLY A 418 -1.76 10.45 21.37
N PRO A 419 -0.52 10.67 20.95
CA PRO A 419 0.06 10.04 19.78
C PRO A 419 -0.01 8.51 19.86
N THR A 420 -0.57 7.89 18.81
CA THR A 420 -0.86 6.46 18.79
C THR A 420 -0.55 5.88 17.41
N ILE A 421 0.14 4.75 17.37
CA ILE A 421 0.31 3.94 16.16
C ILE A 421 -0.59 2.71 16.20
N TYR A 422 -1.15 2.38 15.03
CA TYR A 422 -2.01 1.21 14.85
C TYR A 422 -1.36 0.25 13.87
N LEU A 423 -1.52 -1.04 14.14
CA LEU A 423 -0.95 -2.12 13.35
C LEU A 423 -1.87 -3.34 13.41
N TRP A 424 -1.97 -4.08 12.33
CA TRP A 424 -2.64 -5.39 12.33
C TRP A 424 -1.75 -6.44 11.69
N PRO A 425 -0.89 -7.09 12.48
CA PRO A 425 -0.01 -8.13 11.98
C PRO A 425 -0.78 -9.35 11.47
N GLU A 426 -0.11 -10.15 10.68
CA GLU A 426 -0.58 -11.45 10.23
C GLU A 426 -1.00 -12.33 11.41
N GLU A 427 -2.13 -13.01 11.33
CA GLU A 427 -2.68 -13.93 12.35
C GLU A 427 -2.71 -13.37 13.80
N ASP A 428 -2.81 -12.07 13.96
CA ASP A 428 -2.76 -11.40 15.24
C ASP A 428 -3.97 -10.48 15.47
N ASN A 429 -4.04 -9.84 16.65
CA ASN A 429 -5.02 -8.82 16.94
C ASN A 429 -4.68 -7.50 16.23
N VAL A 430 -5.69 -6.69 15.91
CA VAL A 430 -5.48 -5.28 15.69
C VAL A 430 -4.94 -4.66 16.97
N ARG A 431 -3.90 -3.84 16.87
CA ARG A 431 -3.14 -3.31 18.00
C ARG A 431 -3.00 -1.80 17.93
N ALA A 432 -3.02 -1.14 19.09
CA ALA A 432 -2.69 0.27 19.24
C ALA A 432 -1.58 0.42 20.30
N TYR A 433 -0.57 1.20 19.96
CA TYR A 433 0.56 1.52 20.82
C TYR A 433 0.55 3.01 21.09
N HIS A 434 0.29 3.37 22.35
CA HIS A 434 0.26 4.77 22.77
C HIS A 434 1.68 5.28 23.05
N TYR A 435 1.97 6.47 22.57
CA TYR A 435 3.23 7.16 22.80
C TYR A 435 3.19 7.94 24.12
N ASP A 436 4.32 8.02 24.77
CA ASP A 436 4.56 8.80 25.97
C ASP A 436 5.96 9.44 25.84
N GLU A 437 6.07 10.73 26.03
CA GLU A 437 7.33 11.47 25.83
C GLU A 437 8.49 10.95 26.69
N ARG A 438 8.21 10.36 27.86
CA ARG A 438 9.22 9.84 28.79
C ARG A 438 9.68 8.42 28.43
N THR A 439 8.75 7.57 27.98
CA THR A 439 8.98 6.15 27.75
C THR A 439 8.87 5.76 26.28
N ARG A 440 8.52 6.71 25.40
CA ARG A 440 8.15 6.52 24.01
C ARG A 440 6.94 5.60 23.89
N PHE A 441 6.88 4.67 22.94
CA PHE A 441 5.75 3.76 22.83
C PHE A 441 5.70 2.78 24.00
N LYS A 442 4.52 2.66 24.62
CA LYS A 442 4.22 1.60 25.58
C LYS A 442 4.19 0.27 24.83
N THR A 443 5.09 -0.64 25.15
CA THR A 443 5.22 -1.94 24.46
C THR A 443 4.05 -2.90 24.71
N LYS A 444 3.24 -2.64 25.74
CA LYS A 444 1.98 -3.34 25.99
C LYS A 444 0.87 -2.69 25.16
N ALA A 445 0.52 -3.30 24.03
CA ALA A 445 -0.54 -2.83 23.16
C ALA A 445 -1.92 -2.86 23.81
N LEU A 446 -2.76 -1.90 23.47
CA LEU A 446 -4.21 -2.10 23.45
C LEU A 446 -4.52 -3.09 22.32
N LYS A 447 -5.29 -4.13 22.60
CA LYS A 447 -5.64 -5.19 21.64
C LYS A 447 -7.12 -5.12 21.35
N GLY A 448 -7.47 -5.06 20.09
CA GLY A 448 -8.83 -5.24 19.61
C GLY A 448 -9.06 -6.66 19.09
N MET A 449 -9.91 -6.78 18.07
CA MET A 449 -10.30 -8.03 17.47
C MET A 449 -9.11 -8.84 16.95
N MET A 450 -9.17 -10.16 17.08
CA MET A 450 -8.23 -11.09 16.45
C MET A 450 -8.43 -11.05 14.92
N GLY A 451 -7.33 -11.03 14.17
CA GLY A 451 -7.32 -11.24 12.73
C GLY A 451 -7.57 -12.70 12.36
N ASN A 452 -7.75 -12.91 11.08
CA ASN A 452 -7.97 -14.22 10.49
C ASN A 452 -6.64 -14.98 10.32
N LYS A 453 -6.74 -16.26 10.01
CA LYS A 453 -5.58 -17.09 9.67
C LYS A 453 -4.98 -16.64 8.34
N GLY A 454 -3.67 -16.65 8.25
CA GLY A 454 -2.91 -16.43 7.04
C GLY A 454 -2.50 -14.98 6.77
N MET A 455 -1.79 -14.83 5.67
CA MET A 455 -1.18 -13.60 5.17
C MET A 455 -2.24 -12.69 4.51
N PRO A 456 -2.08 -11.39 4.52
CA PRO A 456 -0.95 -10.59 5.03
C PRO A 456 -1.28 -9.79 6.30
N GLY A 457 -2.36 -10.05 7.00
CA GLY A 457 -2.89 -9.20 8.06
C GLY A 457 -3.75 -8.06 7.52
N GLY A 458 -3.91 -6.95 8.27
CA GLY A 458 -4.79 -5.85 7.93
C GLY A 458 -4.08 -4.63 7.34
N PHE A 459 -4.75 -3.97 6.38
CA PHE A 459 -4.33 -2.69 5.81
C PHE A 459 -5.25 -1.59 6.33
N LEU A 460 -4.65 -0.59 6.94
CA LEU A 460 -5.32 0.34 7.83
C LEU A 460 -5.37 1.75 7.28
N SER A 461 -6.41 2.50 7.66
CA SER A 461 -6.50 3.95 7.54
C SER A 461 -7.21 4.51 8.77
N VAL A 462 -6.92 5.77 9.13
CA VAL A 462 -7.66 6.49 10.18
C VAL A 462 -8.41 7.65 9.55
N SER A 463 -9.65 7.86 9.96
CA SER A 463 -10.37 9.11 9.72
C SER A 463 -10.72 9.77 11.04
N ALA A 464 -10.58 11.10 11.12
CA ALA A 464 -10.83 11.85 12.34
C ALA A 464 -11.18 13.31 12.03
N ASN A 465 -11.83 13.98 12.96
CA ASN A 465 -11.98 15.43 12.97
C ASN A 465 -10.86 16.03 13.86
N GLY A 466 -9.70 16.26 13.25
CA GLY A 466 -8.50 16.64 13.99
C GLY A 466 -8.07 15.55 14.97
N GLN A 467 -8.13 15.87 16.26
CA GLN A 467 -7.78 14.96 17.37
C GLN A 467 -9.00 14.19 17.94
N ASP A 468 -10.19 14.41 17.40
CA ASP A 468 -11.44 13.86 17.89
C ASP A 468 -12.08 12.90 16.86
N ASP A 469 -13.02 12.09 17.33
CA ASP A 469 -13.89 11.24 16.50
C ASP A 469 -13.17 10.21 15.62
N GLY A 470 -12.01 9.74 16.06
CA GLY A 470 -11.18 8.80 15.29
C GLY A 470 -11.84 7.45 15.05
N ILE A 471 -11.88 7.03 13.79
CA ILE A 471 -12.26 5.68 13.35
C ILE A 471 -11.05 5.04 12.69
N LEU A 472 -10.70 3.83 13.14
CA LEU A 472 -9.72 2.98 12.49
C LEU A 472 -10.44 2.05 11.51
N TRP A 473 -10.17 2.22 10.23
CA TRP A 473 -10.67 1.38 9.14
C TRP A 473 -9.66 0.30 8.79
N ALA A 474 -10.15 -0.90 8.50
CA ALA A 474 -9.29 -2.05 8.18
C ALA A 474 -9.88 -2.89 7.06
N ALA A 475 -9.10 -3.08 5.99
CA ALA A 475 -9.34 -4.12 4.99
C ALA A 475 -8.48 -5.34 5.35
N ILE A 476 -9.09 -6.52 5.48
CA ILE A 476 -8.40 -7.76 5.83
C ILE A 476 -8.98 -8.96 5.05
N PRO A 477 -8.22 -10.06 4.87
CA PRO A 477 -8.79 -11.30 4.37
C PRO A 477 -9.82 -11.86 5.34
N TYR A 478 -10.85 -12.53 4.84
CA TYR A 478 -11.89 -13.15 5.63
C TYR A 478 -11.67 -14.66 5.71
N MET A 479 -11.19 -15.15 6.87
CA MET A 479 -11.05 -16.56 7.25
C MET A 479 -10.14 -17.41 6.36
N ASP A 480 -9.26 -16.81 5.52
CA ASP A 480 -8.37 -17.56 4.63
C ASP A 480 -7.07 -16.81 4.36
N ASP A 481 -6.09 -17.51 3.74
CA ASP A 481 -4.77 -16.98 3.39
C ASP A 481 -4.77 -16.36 1.99
N ALA A 482 -4.41 -15.07 1.92
CA ALA A 482 -4.35 -14.33 0.65
C ALA A 482 -2.96 -14.33 0.00
N TRP A 483 -2.00 -15.14 0.46
CA TRP A 483 -0.64 -15.11 -0.09
C TRP A 483 -0.63 -15.34 -1.60
N VAL A 484 -1.11 -16.49 -2.06
CA VAL A 484 -1.16 -16.84 -3.48
C VAL A 484 -2.59 -16.92 -4.04
N GLU A 485 -3.59 -17.05 -3.16
CA GLU A 485 -4.97 -17.20 -3.57
C GLU A 485 -5.74 -15.87 -3.51
N ILE A 486 -6.78 -15.77 -4.33
CA ILE A 486 -7.78 -14.71 -4.22
C ILE A 486 -8.81 -15.20 -3.22
N VAL A 487 -8.92 -14.50 -2.10
CA VAL A 487 -9.81 -14.86 -1.00
C VAL A 487 -10.82 -13.76 -0.73
N ARG A 488 -11.91 -14.11 -0.08
CA ARG A 488 -12.91 -13.13 0.36
C ARG A 488 -12.28 -12.10 1.30
N GLY A 489 -12.70 -10.84 1.15
CA GLY A 489 -12.30 -9.74 2.02
C GLY A 489 -13.39 -9.33 3.01
N THR A 490 -12.99 -8.56 4.00
CA THR A 490 -13.90 -7.82 4.89
C THR A 490 -13.37 -6.42 5.16
N LEU A 491 -14.29 -5.45 5.26
CA LEU A 491 -14.02 -4.10 5.74
C LEU A 491 -14.55 -3.98 7.17
N ARG A 492 -13.73 -3.45 8.07
CA ARG A 492 -14.10 -3.23 9.48
C ARG A 492 -13.81 -1.80 9.90
N ALA A 493 -14.64 -1.28 10.78
CA ALA A 493 -14.48 0.02 11.43
C ALA A 493 -14.38 -0.16 12.95
N PHE A 494 -13.38 0.44 13.57
CA PHE A 494 -13.17 0.42 15.02
C PHE A 494 -13.11 1.84 15.56
N ASP A 495 -13.59 2.04 16.78
CA ASP A 495 -13.27 3.22 17.56
C ASP A 495 -11.75 3.27 17.78
N ALA A 496 -11.09 4.30 17.27
CA ALA A 496 -9.64 4.36 17.29
C ALA A 496 -9.04 4.50 18.70
N ASN A 497 -9.79 5.02 19.67
CA ASN A 497 -9.33 5.15 21.06
C ASN A 497 -9.44 3.84 21.87
N THR A 498 -10.38 2.96 21.50
CA THR A 498 -10.72 1.77 22.31
C THR A 498 -10.51 0.46 21.58
N LEU A 499 -10.37 0.48 20.25
CA LEU A 499 -10.39 -0.67 19.33
C LEU A 499 -11.67 -1.52 19.44
N GLN A 500 -12.77 -0.93 19.95
CA GLN A 500 -14.09 -1.56 19.90
C GLN A 500 -14.59 -1.58 18.45
N LEU A 501 -15.07 -2.74 17.99
CA LEU A 501 -15.70 -2.86 16.67
C LEU A 501 -16.98 -2.00 16.63
N LEU A 502 -17.09 -1.13 15.66
CA LEU A 502 -18.22 -0.27 15.39
C LEU A 502 -19.12 -0.85 14.29
N TRP A 503 -18.50 -1.38 13.24
CA TRP A 503 -19.17 -1.92 12.08
C TRP A 503 -18.28 -2.91 11.33
N SER A 504 -18.89 -3.87 10.63
CA SER A 504 -18.21 -4.84 9.78
C SER A 504 -19.08 -5.21 8.59
N SER A 505 -18.45 -5.43 7.42
CA SER A 505 -19.14 -5.93 6.23
C SER A 505 -19.52 -7.42 6.32
N ASP A 506 -19.00 -8.15 7.31
CA ASP A 506 -19.18 -9.62 7.46
C ASP A 506 -20.64 -10.04 7.66
N GLY A 507 -21.48 -9.16 8.20
CA GLY A 507 -22.87 -9.45 8.52
C GLY A 507 -23.87 -9.12 7.41
N ASN A 508 -23.42 -8.59 6.26
CA ASN A 508 -24.30 -8.04 5.22
C ASN A 508 -24.33 -8.93 3.96
N GLU A 509 -24.37 -10.24 4.13
CA GLU A 509 -24.47 -11.18 3.02
C GLU A 509 -25.79 -11.07 2.25
N PRO A 510 -25.77 -11.19 0.92
CA PRO A 510 -24.62 -11.35 0.00
C PRO A 510 -24.10 -10.01 -0.52
N ALA A 511 -24.65 -8.89 -0.10
CA ALA A 511 -24.44 -7.57 -0.71
C ALA A 511 -22.98 -7.07 -0.60
N ASP A 512 -22.30 -7.39 0.50
CA ASP A 512 -20.93 -6.95 0.78
C ASP A 512 -19.87 -8.02 0.49
N ASN A 513 -20.23 -9.06 -0.26
CA ASN A 513 -19.27 -10.08 -0.67
C ASN A 513 -18.32 -9.54 -1.75
N PHE A 514 -17.01 -9.56 -1.49
CA PHE A 514 -15.95 -9.10 -2.40
C PHE A 514 -14.65 -9.85 -2.14
N ASP A 515 -13.79 -9.90 -3.17
CA ASP A 515 -12.45 -10.45 -3.04
C ASP A 515 -11.48 -9.41 -2.48
N PHE A 516 -10.66 -9.83 -1.53
CA PHE A 516 -9.73 -8.97 -0.82
C PHE A 516 -8.63 -8.42 -1.74
N ALA A 517 -8.50 -7.10 -1.77
CA ALA A 517 -7.37 -6.43 -2.40
C ALA A 517 -6.20 -6.41 -1.42
N LYS A 518 -5.29 -7.38 -1.56
CA LYS A 518 -4.13 -7.47 -0.67
C LYS A 518 -3.19 -6.29 -0.84
N TYR A 519 -2.65 -5.84 0.29
CA TYR A 519 -1.69 -4.74 0.39
C TYR A 519 -2.25 -3.36 0.01
N VAL A 520 -3.57 -3.17 0.16
CA VAL A 520 -4.19 -1.88 -0.17
C VAL A 520 -5.10 -1.42 0.97
N PRO A 521 -4.82 -0.27 1.59
CA PRO A 521 -5.71 0.31 2.60
C PRO A 521 -6.96 0.91 1.95
N PRO A 522 -8.09 1.00 2.69
CA PRO A 522 -9.24 1.77 2.26
C PRO A 522 -8.90 3.27 2.24
N THR A 523 -9.49 4.02 1.31
CA THR A 523 -9.39 5.49 1.27
C THR A 523 -10.63 6.09 1.91
N VAL A 524 -10.44 7.05 2.81
CA VAL A 524 -11.55 7.78 3.44
C VAL A 524 -11.51 9.24 3.00
N ALA A 525 -12.63 9.75 2.52
CA ALA A 525 -12.79 11.15 2.16
C ALA A 525 -14.27 11.55 2.14
N ASN A 526 -14.59 12.71 2.69
CA ASN A 526 -15.88 13.37 2.53
C ASN A 526 -17.09 12.47 2.91
N GLY A 527 -17.02 11.79 4.04
CA GLY A 527 -18.07 10.91 4.54
C GLY A 527 -18.19 9.56 3.83
N LYS A 528 -17.20 9.18 3.03
CA LYS A 528 -17.19 7.92 2.29
C LYS A 528 -15.90 7.14 2.51
N VAL A 529 -16.04 5.81 2.38
CA VAL A 529 -14.92 4.85 2.38
C VAL A 529 -14.89 4.15 1.04
N TYR A 530 -13.81 4.36 0.29
CA TYR A 530 -13.55 3.76 -1.01
C TYR A 530 -12.68 2.52 -0.81
N LEU A 531 -13.26 1.35 -1.02
CA LEU A 531 -12.60 0.06 -0.81
C LEU A 531 -12.23 -0.58 -2.15
N PRO A 532 -10.94 -0.68 -2.47
CA PRO A 532 -10.48 -1.44 -3.63
C PRO A 532 -10.75 -2.93 -3.44
N THR A 533 -11.04 -3.64 -4.54
CA THR A 533 -11.28 -5.09 -4.51
C THR A 533 -10.56 -5.81 -5.64
N PHE A 534 -10.44 -7.15 -5.53
CA PHE A 534 -10.04 -8.01 -6.63
C PHE A 534 -11.23 -8.58 -7.42
N SER A 535 -12.45 -8.10 -7.10
CA SER A 535 -13.70 -8.47 -7.78
C SER A 535 -14.05 -7.51 -8.92
N ASP A 536 -13.08 -6.94 -9.60
CA ASP A 536 -13.25 -6.04 -10.75
C ASP A 536 -14.20 -4.85 -10.46
N ARG A 537 -14.13 -4.32 -9.23
CA ARG A 537 -14.93 -3.17 -8.81
C ARG A 537 -14.30 -2.42 -7.64
N LEU A 538 -14.63 -1.14 -7.54
CA LEU A 538 -14.45 -0.33 -6.34
C LEU A 538 -15.77 -0.30 -5.57
N ASN A 539 -15.77 -0.64 -4.29
CA ASN A 539 -16.93 -0.48 -3.41
C ASN A 539 -16.86 0.85 -2.67
N VAL A 540 -17.97 1.54 -2.57
CA VAL A 540 -18.10 2.83 -1.86
C VAL A 540 -19.09 2.67 -0.72
N TYR A 541 -18.63 2.94 0.51
CA TYR A 541 -19.41 2.86 1.74
C TYR A 541 -19.63 4.26 2.32
N GLY A 542 -20.70 4.42 3.08
CA GLY A 542 -21.03 5.67 3.76
C GLY A 542 -22.32 5.54 4.56
N LEU A 543 -22.79 6.66 5.10
CA LEU A 543 -24.07 6.74 5.81
C LEU A 543 -25.23 6.74 4.82
N HIS A 544 -26.22 5.89 5.03
CA HIS A 544 -27.47 5.93 4.29
C HIS A 544 -28.34 7.11 4.75
N ALA A 545 -29.08 7.72 3.81
CA ALA A 545 -30.04 8.75 4.16
C ALA A 545 -31.08 8.20 5.17
N PRO A 546 -31.55 9.01 6.15
CA PRO A 546 -32.47 8.57 7.21
C PRO A 546 -33.81 8.14 6.66
N ASN A 547 -34.10 7.38 5.78
CA ASN A 547 -35.35 6.77 5.28
C ASN A 547 -35.14 5.89 4.03
N ALA A 548 -33.87 5.60 3.66
CA ALA A 548 -33.61 4.65 2.58
C ALA A 548 -33.69 3.22 3.13
N THR A 549 -34.79 2.53 2.88
CA THR A 549 -34.78 1.06 2.98
C THR A 549 -33.69 0.53 2.05
N ALA A 550 -32.70 -0.12 2.62
CA ALA A 550 -31.53 -0.64 1.91
C ALA A 550 -31.96 -1.67 0.84
N THR A 551 -32.21 -1.21 -0.37
CA THR A 551 -32.35 -2.09 -1.54
C THR A 551 -31.21 -1.77 -2.49
N PRO A 552 -30.21 -2.66 -2.66
CA PRO A 552 -29.17 -2.45 -3.65
C PRO A 552 -29.80 -2.44 -5.05
N LYS A 553 -29.67 -1.35 -5.79
CA LYS A 553 -29.91 -1.40 -7.24
C LYS A 553 -28.86 -2.31 -7.85
N ALA A 554 -29.26 -3.49 -8.29
CA ALA A 554 -28.44 -4.38 -9.11
C ALA A 554 -28.07 -3.63 -10.39
N ALA A 555 -26.79 -3.50 -10.67
CA ALA A 555 -26.32 -3.07 -11.98
C ALA A 555 -26.83 -4.08 -13.03
N SER A 556 -27.66 -3.60 -13.95
CA SER A 556 -28.24 -4.41 -15.01
C SER A 556 -27.16 -4.88 -15.99
N ASN A 557 -27.07 -6.19 -16.15
CA ASN A 557 -26.59 -6.98 -17.29
C ASN A 557 -25.70 -6.28 -18.33
N LEU A 558 -24.40 -6.37 -18.15
CA LEU A 558 -23.48 -6.40 -19.30
C LEU A 558 -23.27 -7.86 -19.70
N SER A 559 -23.42 -8.12 -21.00
CA SER A 559 -23.45 -9.42 -21.65
C SER A 559 -22.31 -10.33 -21.21
N LYS A 560 -22.68 -11.55 -20.84
CA LYS A 560 -21.76 -12.66 -20.59
C LYS A 560 -21.03 -13.01 -21.88
N ASP A 561 -19.79 -12.59 -22.03
CA ASP A 561 -18.87 -13.18 -23.00
C ASP A 561 -18.45 -14.58 -22.49
N PRO A 562 -18.73 -15.67 -23.22
CA PRO A 562 -18.47 -17.04 -22.75
C PRO A 562 -17.00 -17.41 -22.62
N ARG A 563 -16.06 -16.53 -22.97
CA ARG A 563 -14.63 -16.83 -23.07
C ARG A 563 -13.85 -16.77 -21.75
N HIS A 564 -14.51 -16.46 -20.62
CA HIS A 564 -13.83 -16.33 -19.30
C HIS A 564 -14.01 -17.52 -18.34
N ARG A 565 -14.49 -18.69 -18.81
CA ARG A 565 -14.52 -19.90 -17.98
C ARG A 565 -13.38 -20.86 -18.34
N GLY A 566 -12.17 -20.51 -18.00
CA GLY A 566 -11.05 -21.44 -17.86
C GLY A 566 -10.95 -21.93 -16.41
N HIS A 567 -11.84 -22.83 -16.00
CA HIS A 567 -11.64 -23.58 -14.76
C HIS A 567 -10.49 -24.57 -14.95
N VAL A 568 -9.34 -24.25 -14.45
CA VAL A 568 -8.32 -25.25 -14.16
C VAL A 568 -8.76 -25.95 -12.86
N LYS A 569 -9.33 -27.14 -12.99
CA LYS A 569 -9.48 -28.07 -11.88
C LYS A 569 -8.08 -28.51 -11.46
N GLY A 570 -7.56 -27.91 -10.41
CA GLY A 570 -6.37 -28.39 -9.71
C GLY A 570 -6.74 -29.66 -8.96
N ALA A 571 -6.13 -30.77 -9.34
CA ALA A 571 -6.24 -32.03 -8.62
C ALA A 571 -5.62 -31.86 -7.21
N SER A 572 -6.43 -32.03 -6.19
CA SER A 572 -5.99 -32.18 -4.79
C SER A 572 -5.27 -33.52 -4.62
N GLY A 573 -3.95 -33.49 -4.74
CA GLY A 573 -3.09 -34.62 -4.39
C GLY A 573 -2.50 -34.43 -3.01
N HIS A 574 -3.12 -35.00 -2.00
CA HIS A 574 -2.50 -35.21 -0.68
C HIS A 574 -1.38 -36.25 -0.83
N ALA A 575 -0.14 -35.78 -0.93
CA ALA A 575 1.00 -36.67 -0.75
C ALA A 575 1.31 -36.79 0.75
N ARG A 576 0.82 -37.87 1.37
CA ARG A 576 1.36 -38.36 2.63
C ARG A 576 2.74 -38.93 2.35
N HIS A 577 3.80 -38.33 2.84
CA HIS A 577 5.08 -39.00 2.94
C HIS A 577 5.09 -39.94 4.13
N GLY A 578 4.95 -41.25 3.83
CA GLY A 578 5.30 -42.35 4.70
C GLY A 578 6.82 -42.49 4.80
N LYS A 579 7.22 -42.92 5.97
CA LYS A 579 8.59 -43.25 6.39
C LYS A 579 9.27 -44.27 5.45
N ASN A 580 10.51 -43.98 5.07
CA ASN A 580 11.68 -44.85 5.36
C ASN A 580 12.95 -43.97 5.32
#